data_18589d2446abb21f96da229d94d66cf4
#
_entry.id   18589d2446abb21f96da229d94d66cf4
#
_cell.length_a   1.000
_cell.length_b   1.000
_cell.length_c   1.000
_cell.angle_alpha   90.00
_cell.angle_beta   90.00
_cell.angle_gamma   90.00
#
_symmetry.space_group_name_H-M   'P 1'
#
loop_
_entity.id
_entity.type
_entity.pdbx_description
1 polymer ?
#
loop_
_entity_poly.entity_id
_entity_poly.type
_entity_poly.pdbx_seq_one_letter_code
_entity_poly.pdbx_strand_id
1 'polypeptide(L)'
;ENIVLEKFSDYWDTENQAYLDKVTFRIVKDSNAVVTNLKSGTLDMYARLSSTQTAQLAEDSDFTIYDGGMNLVQALYLNNAVEPLNNVKVRQALCYAANRQEVLDMIADGKGTIIGSSMFPAFGKYYVPELSERYNQDIEKAKELLKEAGYPDGFELTITVPNNYQQHIDTAQVLVEQLKAIGVTAKIQQVEWDSWLSDVYADRKFQSTVVGVDAAYLTGRALLERFTSTSSKNFINYSNEEYDKLYQQVKTSTDEEEQVELYKKMETLLCDDAANLYIEDMACEVALRSDFAGYRFYPLYVQDMAKIYKVK
;
A
#
# COMPACT_ATOMS: atom_id res chain seq x y z
N GLU A 1 6.54 -15.29 -19.31
CA GLU A 1 5.45 -14.73 -20.13
C GLU A 1 5.71 -13.26 -20.40
N ASN A 2 5.22 -12.79 -21.57
CA ASN A 2 5.41 -11.42 -22.03
C ASN A 2 4.06 -10.83 -22.47
N ILE A 3 3.87 -9.52 -22.25
CA ILE A 3 2.81 -8.72 -22.86
C ILE A 3 3.50 -7.77 -23.84
N VAL A 4 3.08 -7.76 -25.09
CA VAL A 4 3.68 -6.93 -26.15
C VAL A 4 2.67 -5.89 -26.60
N LEU A 5 3.07 -4.62 -26.57
CA LEU A 5 2.34 -3.51 -27.13
C LEU A 5 3.09 -2.98 -28.35
N GLU A 6 2.37 -2.70 -29.42
CA GLU A 6 2.89 -2.07 -30.62
C GLU A 6 2.21 -0.71 -30.86
N LYS A 7 2.96 0.23 -31.42
CA LYS A 7 2.43 1.55 -31.75
C LYS A 7 1.29 1.40 -32.75
N PHE A 8 0.16 2.00 -32.42
CA PHE A 8 -0.99 2.06 -33.33
C PHE A 8 -0.87 3.27 -34.26
N SER A 9 -0.67 3.03 -35.57
CA SER A 9 -0.45 4.08 -36.58
C SER A 9 -1.63 5.04 -36.74
N ASP A 10 -2.84 4.51 -36.57
CA ASP A 10 -4.09 5.25 -36.75
C ASP A 10 -4.65 5.82 -35.44
N TYR A 11 -3.78 6.02 -34.42
CA TYR A 11 -4.17 6.60 -33.16
C TYR A 11 -4.70 8.04 -33.37
N TRP A 12 -5.89 8.29 -32.88
CA TRP A 12 -6.65 9.51 -33.14
C TRP A 12 -5.99 10.78 -32.63
N ASP A 13 -5.26 10.72 -31.51
CA ASP A 13 -4.53 11.83 -30.93
C ASP A 13 -3.12 11.89 -31.52
N THR A 14 -2.99 12.60 -32.63
CA THR A 14 -1.73 12.71 -33.37
C THR A 14 -0.64 13.48 -32.63
N GLU A 15 -1.00 14.33 -31.66
CA GLU A 15 -0.05 15.09 -30.83
C GLU A 15 0.54 14.25 -29.69
N ASN A 16 -0.17 13.20 -29.24
CA ASN A 16 0.21 12.34 -28.13
C ASN A 16 0.48 10.88 -28.55
N GLN A 17 0.92 10.67 -29.76
CA GLN A 17 1.36 9.34 -30.19
C GLN A 17 2.54 8.82 -29.38
N ALA A 18 2.62 7.49 -29.20
CA ALA A 18 3.77 6.86 -28.57
C ALA A 18 5.06 7.11 -29.37
N TYR A 19 6.17 7.31 -28.66
CA TYR A 19 7.47 7.51 -29.30
C TYR A 19 8.09 6.17 -29.75
N LEU A 20 7.94 5.12 -28.91
CA LEU A 20 8.48 3.80 -29.20
C LEU A 20 7.53 3.02 -30.13
N ASP A 21 8.11 2.25 -31.05
CA ASP A 21 7.34 1.40 -31.96
C ASP A 21 6.79 0.16 -31.22
N LYS A 22 7.50 -0.30 -30.19
CA LYS A 22 7.17 -1.51 -29.45
C LYS A 22 7.64 -1.44 -28.01
N VAL A 23 6.81 -1.94 -27.10
CA VAL A 23 7.12 -2.17 -25.69
C VAL A 23 6.78 -3.60 -25.30
N THR A 24 7.71 -4.28 -24.63
CA THR A 24 7.52 -5.64 -24.14
C THR A 24 7.56 -5.65 -22.60
N PHE A 25 6.45 -5.92 -21.95
CA PHE A 25 6.41 -6.18 -20.52
C PHE A 25 6.79 -7.65 -20.28
N ARG A 26 7.89 -7.84 -19.56
CA ARG A 26 8.39 -9.17 -19.18
C ARG A 26 8.08 -9.43 -17.71
N ILE A 27 7.41 -10.53 -17.41
CA ILE A 27 7.14 -10.93 -16.04
C ILE A 27 8.42 -11.54 -15.44
N VAL A 28 9.02 -10.85 -14.47
CA VAL A 28 10.20 -11.31 -13.73
C VAL A 28 9.71 -11.91 -12.41
N LYS A 29 9.82 -13.23 -12.27
CA LYS A 29 9.37 -13.94 -11.06
C LYS A 29 10.40 -13.93 -9.93
N ASP A 30 11.70 -13.84 -10.28
CA ASP A 30 12.79 -13.79 -9.31
C ASP A 30 13.33 -12.36 -9.22
N SER A 31 13.04 -11.69 -8.11
CA SER A 31 13.50 -10.33 -7.84
C SER A 31 15.04 -10.22 -7.81
N ASN A 32 15.76 -11.29 -7.44
CA ASN A 32 17.22 -11.29 -7.42
C ASN A 32 17.84 -11.21 -8.83
N ALA A 33 17.10 -11.60 -9.87
CA ALA A 33 17.55 -11.52 -11.25
C ALA A 33 17.40 -10.11 -11.87
N VAL A 34 16.71 -9.18 -11.21
CA VAL A 34 16.37 -7.86 -11.77
C VAL A 34 17.61 -7.07 -12.16
N VAL A 35 18.57 -6.88 -11.23
CA VAL A 35 19.79 -6.10 -11.48
C VAL A 35 20.63 -6.73 -12.60
N THR A 36 20.76 -8.07 -12.60
CA THR A 36 21.46 -8.78 -13.67
C THR A 36 20.78 -8.59 -15.03
N ASN A 37 19.46 -8.66 -15.08
CA ASN A 37 18.70 -8.46 -16.32
C ASN A 37 18.80 -7.01 -16.83
N LEU A 38 18.83 -6.01 -15.95
CA LEU A 38 19.07 -4.61 -16.31
C LEU A 38 20.49 -4.45 -16.88
N LYS A 39 21.52 -4.89 -16.16
CA LYS A 39 22.93 -4.77 -16.59
C LYS A 39 23.24 -5.53 -17.87
N SER A 40 22.59 -6.65 -18.13
CA SER A 40 22.74 -7.41 -19.38
C SER A 40 21.96 -6.84 -20.56
N GLY A 41 21.11 -5.81 -20.36
CA GLY A 41 20.23 -5.28 -21.41
C GLY A 41 19.04 -6.19 -21.75
N THR A 42 18.74 -7.17 -20.89
CA THR A 42 17.53 -8.00 -21.01
C THR A 42 16.27 -7.21 -20.60
N LEU A 43 16.43 -6.24 -19.70
CA LEU A 43 15.45 -5.25 -19.29
C LEU A 43 16.04 -3.85 -19.53
N ASP A 44 15.23 -2.92 -20.02
CA ASP A 44 15.58 -1.51 -20.17
C ASP A 44 15.03 -0.68 -19.02
N MET A 45 14.00 -1.16 -18.36
CA MET A 45 13.33 -0.50 -17.24
C MET A 45 12.84 -1.52 -16.21
N TYR A 46 12.88 -1.14 -14.94
CA TYR A 46 12.20 -1.86 -13.86
C TYR A 46 11.58 -0.88 -12.86
N ALA A 47 10.31 -1.07 -12.54
CA ALA A 47 9.47 -0.07 -11.89
C ALA A 47 9.25 -0.27 -10.38
N ARG A 48 9.94 -1.20 -9.73
CA ARG A 48 9.79 -1.49 -8.28
C ARG A 48 11.10 -2.02 -7.71
N LEU A 49 12.14 -1.19 -7.74
CA LEU A 49 13.41 -1.55 -7.12
C LEU A 49 13.26 -1.63 -5.59
N SER A 50 13.91 -2.60 -4.99
CA SER A 50 14.21 -2.54 -3.55
C SER A 50 15.37 -1.59 -3.29
N SER A 51 15.52 -1.07 -2.05
CA SER A 51 16.66 -0.23 -1.66
C SER A 51 18.01 -0.88 -1.98
N THR A 52 18.13 -2.19 -1.76
CA THR A 52 19.34 -2.96 -2.10
C THR A 52 19.62 -2.97 -3.61
N GLN A 53 18.59 -3.10 -4.45
CA GLN A 53 18.73 -3.06 -5.91
C GLN A 53 19.08 -1.64 -6.38
N THR A 54 18.46 -0.63 -5.81
CA THR A 54 18.79 0.76 -6.08
C THR A 54 20.24 1.06 -5.75
N ALA A 55 20.73 0.66 -4.57
CA ALA A 55 22.13 0.84 -4.17
C ALA A 55 23.12 0.17 -5.16
N GLN A 56 22.75 -0.96 -5.77
CA GLN A 56 23.61 -1.64 -6.77
C GLN A 56 23.65 -0.93 -8.14
N LEU A 57 22.68 -0.05 -8.41
CA LEU A 57 22.55 0.69 -9.67
C LEU A 57 22.88 2.17 -9.55
N ALA A 58 22.93 2.72 -8.32
CA ALA A 58 23.05 4.16 -8.06
C ALA A 58 24.34 4.79 -8.66
N GLU A 59 25.44 4.03 -8.69
CA GLU A 59 26.73 4.49 -9.22
C GLU A 59 26.92 4.08 -10.70
N ASP A 60 25.94 3.42 -11.31
CA ASP A 60 26.04 2.91 -12.68
C ASP A 60 25.44 3.94 -13.64
N SER A 61 26.30 4.61 -14.42
CA SER A 61 25.90 5.67 -15.37
C SER A 61 25.00 5.19 -16.51
N ASP A 62 24.87 3.87 -16.69
CA ASP A 62 23.98 3.30 -17.68
C ASP A 62 22.50 3.38 -17.27
N PHE A 63 22.23 3.80 -16.02
CA PHE A 63 20.88 3.90 -15.49
C PHE A 63 20.58 5.26 -14.89
N THR A 64 19.36 5.73 -15.10
CA THR A 64 18.74 6.84 -14.35
C THR A 64 17.77 6.25 -13.34
N ILE A 65 17.95 6.57 -12.05
CA ILE A 65 17.02 6.19 -11.01
C ILE A 65 16.03 7.34 -10.79
N TYR A 66 14.76 7.02 -10.90
CA TYR A 66 13.65 7.92 -10.59
C TYR A 66 13.07 7.54 -9.24
N ASP A 67 12.81 8.52 -8.39
CA ASP A 67 12.26 8.38 -7.05
C ASP A 67 10.90 9.09 -6.97
N GLY A 68 9.89 8.41 -6.40
CA GLY A 68 8.54 8.94 -6.25
C GLY A 68 7.66 8.07 -5.36
N GLY A 69 6.41 8.49 -5.17
CA GLY A 69 5.40 7.73 -4.43
C GLY A 69 4.76 6.64 -5.28
N MET A 70 4.50 5.49 -4.66
CA MET A 70 3.76 4.39 -5.29
C MET A 70 2.25 4.68 -5.36
N ASN A 71 1.77 5.62 -4.53
CA ASN A 71 0.34 5.95 -4.39
C ASN A 71 -0.48 4.71 -3.98
N LEU A 72 -0.06 4.08 -2.89
CA LEU A 72 -0.53 2.80 -2.42
C LEU A 72 -0.61 2.81 -0.89
N VAL A 73 -1.75 2.38 -0.34
CA VAL A 73 -1.96 2.25 1.10
C VAL A 73 -1.39 0.94 1.58
N GLN A 74 -0.17 0.92 2.14
CA GLN A 74 0.35 -0.22 2.86
C GLN A 74 -0.12 -0.21 4.32
N ALA A 75 -0.66 -1.32 4.77
CA ALA A 75 -1.15 -1.48 6.13
C ALA A 75 -1.02 -2.94 6.59
N LEU A 76 -1.00 -3.14 7.91
CA LEU A 76 -1.45 -4.39 8.50
C LEU A 76 -2.98 -4.35 8.54
N TYR A 77 -3.61 -4.99 7.57
CA TYR A 77 -5.06 -5.13 7.50
C TYR A 77 -5.52 -6.16 8.53
N LEU A 78 -6.50 -5.75 9.34
CA LEU A 78 -6.99 -6.52 10.48
C LEU A 78 -8.38 -7.07 10.18
N ASN A 79 -8.61 -8.35 10.39
CA ASN A 79 -9.96 -8.90 10.23
C ASN A 79 -10.81 -8.54 11.45
N ASN A 80 -11.65 -7.54 11.30
CA ASN A 80 -12.44 -6.95 12.40
C ASN A 80 -13.55 -7.88 12.94
N ALA A 81 -13.77 -9.05 12.32
CA ALA A 81 -14.78 -10.01 12.78
C ALA A 81 -14.19 -11.18 13.59
N VAL A 82 -12.85 -11.35 13.61
CA VAL A 82 -12.23 -12.49 14.31
C VAL A 82 -11.63 -12.06 15.64
N GLU A 83 -11.74 -12.96 16.64
CA GLU A 83 -11.14 -12.75 17.94
C GLU A 83 -9.60 -12.91 17.87
N PRO A 84 -8.83 -12.04 18.56
CA PRO A 84 -9.24 -10.93 19.41
C PRO A 84 -9.42 -9.59 18.67
N LEU A 85 -9.23 -9.55 17.35
CA LEU A 85 -9.24 -8.33 16.53
C LEU A 85 -10.64 -7.71 16.38
N ASN A 86 -11.70 -8.40 16.76
CA ASN A 86 -13.05 -7.84 16.85
C ASN A 86 -13.20 -6.80 17.98
N ASN A 87 -12.23 -6.75 18.92
CA ASN A 87 -12.19 -5.73 19.97
C ASN A 87 -11.36 -4.53 19.51
N VAL A 88 -11.98 -3.34 19.47
CA VAL A 88 -11.32 -2.10 19.05
C VAL A 88 -10.07 -1.77 19.89
N LYS A 89 -10.09 -2.05 21.22
CA LYS A 89 -8.93 -1.78 22.08
C LYS A 89 -7.72 -2.64 21.72
N VAL A 90 -7.94 -3.87 21.27
CA VAL A 90 -6.87 -4.74 20.76
C VAL A 90 -6.28 -4.13 19.49
N ARG A 91 -7.11 -3.69 18.54
CA ARG A 91 -6.62 -3.05 17.32
C ARG A 91 -5.87 -1.75 17.59
N GLN A 92 -6.40 -0.91 18.48
CA GLN A 92 -5.70 0.32 18.93
C GLN A 92 -4.37 0.01 19.61
N ALA A 93 -4.30 -1.05 20.40
CA ALA A 93 -3.05 -1.49 21.02
C ALA A 93 -1.99 -1.88 19.98
N LEU A 94 -2.39 -2.60 18.91
CA LEU A 94 -1.48 -2.91 17.80
C LEU A 94 -0.99 -1.64 17.10
N CYS A 95 -1.87 -0.63 16.92
CA CYS A 95 -1.49 0.66 16.33
C CYS A 95 -0.49 1.42 17.21
N TYR A 96 -0.70 1.48 18.53
CA TYR A 96 0.24 2.12 19.47
C TYR A 96 1.56 1.35 19.62
N ALA A 97 1.58 0.05 19.38
CA ALA A 97 2.81 -0.75 19.47
C ALA A 97 3.76 -0.51 18.30
N ALA A 98 3.24 -0.11 17.14
CA ALA A 98 4.03 0.04 15.92
C ALA A 98 4.79 1.35 15.86
N ASN A 99 6.08 1.27 15.54
CA ASN A 99 6.90 2.41 15.13
C ASN A 99 6.94 2.44 13.60
N ARG A 100 6.08 3.22 13.01
CA ARG A 100 5.95 3.31 11.53
C ARG A 100 7.15 3.95 10.88
N GLN A 101 7.84 4.89 11.55
CA GLN A 101 9.07 5.48 11.04
C GLN A 101 10.19 4.43 10.95
N GLU A 102 10.32 3.58 11.96
CA GLU A 102 11.28 2.46 11.91
C GLU A 102 10.97 1.49 10.77
N VAL A 103 9.68 1.25 10.46
CA VAL A 103 9.30 0.46 9.29
C VAL A 103 9.84 1.12 8.02
N LEU A 104 9.58 2.42 7.79
CA LEU A 104 10.10 3.15 6.63
C LEU A 104 11.63 3.10 6.54
N ASP A 105 12.29 3.34 7.68
CA ASP A 105 13.76 3.38 7.73
C ASP A 105 14.37 2.03 7.35
N MET A 106 13.76 0.94 7.80
CA MET A 106 14.29 -0.41 7.56
C MET A 106 13.99 -0.96 6.17
N ILE A 107 12.83 -0.62 5.57
CA ILE A 107 12.41 -1.22 4.30
C ILE A 107 12.61 -0.33 3.08
N ALA A 108 12.75 0.99 3.28
CA ALA A 108 12.79 1.98 2.20
C ALA A 108 13.79 3.14 2.45
N ASP A 109 14.79 2.96 3.33
CA ASP A 109 15.78 3.99 3.68
C ASP A 109 15.13 5.33 4.11
N GLY A 110 14.01 5.26 4.83
CA GLY A 110 13.23 6.40 5.27
C GLY A 110 12.37 7.07 4.20
N LYS A 111 12.30 6.50 3.00
CA LYS A 111 11.50 7.02 1.89
C LYS A 111 10.06 6.53 1.96
N GLY A 112 9.12 7.39 1.64
CA GLY A 112 7.67 7.13 1.72
C GLY A 112 6.96 8.17 2.57
N THR A 113 5.67 8.02 2.73
CA THR A 113 4.84 8.92 3.53
C THR A 113 4.04 8.13 4.55
N ILE A 114 4.25 8.37 5.85
CA ILE A 114 3.41 7.78 6.90
C ILE A 114 1.97 8.27 6.73
N ILE A 115 1.04 7.33 6.72
CA ILE A 115 -0.40 7.62 6.58
C ILE A 115 -1.18 7.12 7.81
N GLY A 116 -2.29 7.76 8.12
CA GLY A 116 -3.12 7.41 9.28
C GLY A 116 -4.48 6.81 8.91
N SER A 117 -4.79 6.74 7.60
CA SER A 117 -6.08 6.25 7.09
C SER A 117 -5.89 5.62 5.70
N SER A 118 -7.00 5.34 5.02
CA SER A 118 -7.00 4.71 3.69
C SER A 118 -6.76 5.68 2.54
N MET A 119 -6.14 6.83 2.79
CA MET A 119 -5.77 7.79 1.76
C MET A 119 -4.31 8.21 1.92
N PHE A 120 -3.73 8.68 0.82
CA PHE A 120 -2.36 9.19 0.71
C PHE A 120 -2.37 10.60 0.10
N PRO A 121 -1.26 11.37 0.18
CA PRO A 121 -1.23 12.79 -0.18
C PRO A 121 -1.78 13.14 -1.58
N ALA A 122 -1.66 12.25 -2.58
CA ALA A 122 -2.18 12.50 -3.93
C ALA A 122 -3.71 12.68 -3.99
N PHE A 123 -4.47 12.25 -2.96
CA PHE A 123 -5.90 12.52 -2.85
C PHE A 123 -6.23 13.99 -2.57
N GLY A 124 -5.23 14.83 -2.29
CA GLY A 124 -5.36 16.28 -2.17
C GLY A 124 -6.38 16.69 -1.10
N LYS A 125 -7.47 17.36 -1.51
CA LYS A 125 -8.50 17.89 -0.59
C LYS A 125 -9.22 16.83 0.26
N TYR A 126 -9.19 15.56 -0.11
CA TYR A 126 -9.81 14.46 0.64
C TYR A 126 -8.89 13.92 1.73
N TYR A 127 -7.57 14.02 1.59
CA TYR A 127 -6.57 13.50 2.51
C TYR A 127 -6.53 14.30 3.82
N VAL A 128 -6.41 13.60 4.95
CA VAL A 128 -6.33 14.17 6.31
C VAL A 128 -4.95 13.84 6.90
N PRO A 129 -3.95 14.71 6.70
CA PRO A 129 -2.56 14.42 7.11
C PRO A 129 -2.40 14.25 8.63
N GLU A 130 -3.23 14.92 9.44
CA GLU A 130 -3.17 14.88 10.91
C GLU A 130 -3.44 13.48 11.48
N LEU A 131 -4.10 12.60 10.72
CA LEU A 131 -4.35 11.22 11.15
C LEU A 131 -3.06 10.39 11.23
N SER A 132 -2.01 10.80 10.52
CA SER A 132 -0.68 10.17 10.64
C SER A 132 -0.09 10.29 12.05
N GLU A 133 -0.51 11.28 12.85
CA GLU A 133 -0.03 11.49 14.21
C GLU A 133 -0.91 10.80 15.29
N ARG A 134 -2.01 10.17 14.90
CA ARG A 134 -3.00 9.63 15.84
C ARG A 134 -2.45 8.48 16.71
N TYR A 135 -1.63 7.63 16.13
CA TYR A 135 -1.04 6.46 16.77
C TYR A 135 0.49 6.53 16.73
N ASN A 136 1.08 7.54 17.38
CA ASN A 136 2.50 7.55 17.67
C ASN A 136 2.82 6.44 18.67
N GLN A 137 3.96 5.77 18.50
CA GLN A 137 4.31 4.63 19.33
C GLN A 137 4.25 4.96 20.82
N ASP A 138 3.46 4.15 21.55
CA ASP A 138 3.32 4.22 23.01
C ASP A 138 3.06 2.79 23.55
N ILE A 139 4.15 2.12 23.95
CA ILE A 139 4.12 0.74 24.41
C ILE A 139 3.32 0.59 25.70
N GLU A 140 3.40 1.55 26.63
CA GLU A 140 2.65 1.47 27.89
C GLU A 140 1.15 1.63 27.65
N LYS A 141 0.75 2.54 26.78
CA LYS A 141 -0.63 2.68 26.36
C LYS A 141 -1.16 1.45 25.65
N ALA A 142 -0.35 0.84 24.79
CA ALA A 142 -0.71 -0.41 24.11
C ALA A 142 -0.94 -1.56 25.11
N LYS A 143 -0.07 -1.73 26.11
CA LYS A 143 -0.26 -2.72 27.17
C LYS A 143 -1.50 -2.47 28.02
N GLU A 144 -1.77 -1.21 28.37
CA GLU A 144 -2.97 -0.82 29.10
C GLU A 144 -4.23 -1.24 28.33
N LEU A 145 -4.30 -0.93 27.04
CA LEU A 145 -5.42 -1.29 26.16
C LEU A 145 -5.61 -2.82 26.04
N LEU A 146 -4.51 -3.59 25.91
CA LEU A 146 -4.59 -5.05 25.90
C LEU A 146 -5.11 -5.59 27.24
N LYS A 147 -4.63 -5.05 28.36
CA LYS A 147 -5.14 -5.45 29.70
C LYS A 147 -6.64 -5.16 29.84
N GLU A 148 -7.09 -3.97 29.42
CA GLU A 148 -8.52 -3.61 29.43
C GLU A 148 -9.35 -4.50 28.49
N ALA A 149 -8.76 -4.98 27.41
CA ALA A 149 -9.40 -5.89 26.48
C ALA A 149 -9.41 -7.36 26.94
N GLY A 150 -8.75 -7.68 28.07
CA GLY A 150 -8.69 -9.03 28.63
C GLY A 150 -7.48 -9.86 28.15
N TYR A 151 -6.48 -9.23 27.56
CA TYR A 151 -5.25 -9.86 27.03
C TYR A 151 -3.97 -9.28 27.69
N PRO A 152 -3.84 -9.33 29.06
CA PRO A 152 -2.72 -8.70 29.76
C PRO A 152 -1.36 -9.29 29.40
N ASP A 153 -1.33 -10.57 28.97
CA ASP A 153 -0.12 -11.30 28.59
C ASP A 153 0.09 -11.37 27.07
N GLY A 154 -0.74 -10.63 26.30
CA GLY A 154 -0.75 -10.67 24.84
C GLY A 154 -1.54 -11.84 24.26
N PHE A 155 -1.27 -12.18 23.00
CA PHE A 155 -1.95 -13.25 22.25
C PHE A 155 -1.11 -13.69 21.04
N GLU A 156 -1.50 -14.81 20.41
CA GLU A 156 -0.92 -15.23 19.13
C GLU A 156 -1.64 -14.56 17.95
N LEU A 157 -0.87 -14.05 16.97
CA LEU A 157 -1.38 -13.40 15.76
C LEU A 157 -0.75 -14.03 14.51
N THR A 158 -1.56 -14.40 13.53
CA THR A 158 -1.07 -14.80 12.20
C THR A 158 -1.12 -13.61 11.26
N ILE A 159 0.02 -13.31 10.64
CA ILE A 159 0.14 -12.30 9.55
C ILE A 159 0.31 -13.06 8.24
N THR A 160 -0.75 -13.12 7.43
CA THR A 160 -0.69 -13.73 6.10
C THR A 160 -0.13 -12.72 5.11
N VAL A 161 0.88 -13.11 4.31
CA VAL A 161 1.55 -12.20 3.37
C VAL A 161 1.71 -12.89 2.02
N PRO A 162 1.37 -12.22 0.89
CA PRO A 162 1.66 -12.75 -0.43
C PRO A 162 3.19 -12.81 -0.66
N ASN A 163 3.68 -13.96 -1.14
CA ASN A 163 5.12 -14.25 -1.26
C ASN A 163 5.84 -13.57 -2.42
N ASN A 164 5.10 -12.91 -3.31
CA ASN A 164 5.62 -12.24 -4.50
C ASN A 164 5.94 -10.75 -4.29
N TYR A 165 5.74 -10.21 -3.08
CA TYR A 165 6.01 -8.82 -2.74
C TYR A 165 6.95 -8.72 -1.54
N GLN A 166 8.26 -8.63 -1.80
CA GLN A 166 9.27 -8.64 -0.75
C GLN A 166 9.06 -7.53 0.28
N GLN A 167 8.71 -6.32 -0.14
CA GLN A 167 8.46 -5.19 0.76
C GLN A 167 7.35 -5.49 1.80
N HIS A 168 6.29 -6.22 1.42
CA HIS A 168 5.24 -6.60 2.38
C HIS A 168 5.73 -7.66 3.38
N ILE A 169 6.62 -8.55 2.92
CA ILE A 169 7.26 -9.56 3.81
C ILE A 169 8.17 -8.85 4.82
N ASP A 170 9.00 -7.92 4.35
CA ASP A 170 9.94 -7.18 5.20
C ASP A 170 9.18 -6.32 6.22
N THR A 171 8.11 -5.63 5.80
CA THR A 171 7.21 -4.91 6.71
C THR A 171 6.63 -5.83 7.79
N ALA A 172 6.15 -7.01 7.40
CA ALA A 172 5.62 -7.97 8.37
C ALA A 172 6.68 -8.44 9.36
N GLN A 173 7.94 -8.62 8.92
CA GLN A 173 9.04 -9.00 9.81
C GLN A 173 9.33 -7.92 10.86
N VAL A 174 9.38 -6.64 10.47
CA VAL A 174 9.54 -5.52 11.41
C VAL A 174 8.40 -5.51 12.42
N LEU A 175 7.15 -5.62 11.96
CA LEU A 175 5.99 -5.64 12.85
C LEU A 175 6.00 -6.83 13.82
N VAL A 176 6.45 -8.02 13.40
CA VAL A 176 6.61 -9.19 14.29
C VAL A 176 7.52 -8.85 15.47
N GLU A 177 8.64 -8.17 15.22
CA GLU A 177 9.58 -7.79 16.29
C GLU A 177 8.97 -6.71 17.20
N GLN A 178 8.36 -5.68 16.64
CA GLN A 178 7.75 -4.59 17.41
C GLN A 178 6.60 -5.06 18.32
N LEU A 179 5.75 -5.96 17.83
CA LEU A 179 4.58 -6.46 18.57
C LEU A 179 4.97 -7.33 19.79
N LYS A 180 6.17 -7.88 19.82
CA LYS A 180 6.69 -8.59 21.01
C LYS A 180 6.75 -7.70 22.26
N ALA A 181 6.95 -6.38 22.09
CA ALA A 181 7.03 -5.44 23.21
C ALA A 181 5.72 -5.36 24.02
N ILE A 182 4.59 -5.78 23.44
CA ILE A 182 3.28 -5.83 24.09
C ILE A 182 2.78 -7.27 24.34
N GLY A 183 3.66 -8.27 24.25
CA GLY A 183 3.31 -9.68 24.48
C GLY A 183 2.63 -10.38 23.30
N VAL A 184 2.47 -9.71 22.16
CA VAL A 184 1.85 -10.34 20.97
C VAL A 184 2.90 -11.18 20.24
N THR A 185 2.62 -12.48 20.11
CA THR A 185 3.45 -13.43 19.36
C THR A 185 2.93 -13.58 17.94
N ALA A 186 3.46 -12.75 17.05
CA ALA A 186 3.05 -12.76 15.64
C ALA A 186 3.86 -13.79 14.83
N LYS A 187 3.19 -14.48 13.88
CA LYS A 187 3.80 -15.47 12.98
C LYS A 187 3.45 -15.13 11.54
N ILE A 188 4.45 -15.07 10.66
CA ILE A 188 4.23 -14.81 9.24
C ILE A 188 3.86 -16.11 8.53
N GLN A 189 2.76 -16.06 7.77
CA GLN A 189 2.33 -17.12 6.87
C GLN A 189 2.41 -16.58 5.43
N GLN A 190 3.44 -16.98 4.70
CA GLN A 190 3.55 -16.63 3.29
C GLN A 190 2.67 -17.56 2.44
N VAL A 191 1.95 -16.97 1.48
CA VAL A 191 1.07 -17.68 0.56
C VAL A 191 1.28 -17.21 -0.88
N GLU A 192 0.96 -18.05 -1.86
CA GLU A 192 0.93 -17.66 -3.27
C GLU A 192 -0.16 -16.60 -3.51
N TRP A 193 0.04 -15.72 -4.50
CA TRP A 193 -0.89 -14.63 -4.80
C TRP A 193 -2.32 -15.10 -5.08
N ASP A 194 -2.49 -16.17 -5.84
CA ASP A 194 -3.82 -16.72 -6.14
C ASP A 194 -4.53 -17.23 -4.88
N SER A 195 -3.77 -17.86 -3.96
CA SER A 195 -4.30 -18.27 -2.65
C SER A 195 -4.64 -17.06 -1.78
N TRP A 196 -3.83 -15.99 -1.83
CA TRP A 196 -4.17 -14.76 -1.12
C TRP A 196 -5.47 -14.14 -1.64
N LEU A 197 -5.67 -14.10 -2.97
CA LEU A 197 -6.90 -13.58 -3.57
C LEU A 197 -8.14 -14.40 -3.19
N SER A 198 -8.02 -15.73 -3.16
CA SER A 198 -9.14 -16.61 -2.82
C SER A 198 -9.42 -16.64 -1.32
N ASP A 199 -8.41 -16.93 -0.51
CA ASP A 199 -8.62 -17.24 0.91
C ASP A 199 -8.68 -15.97 1.76
N VAL A 200 -7.79 -14.98 1.51
CA VAL A 200 -7.73 -13.74 2.28
C VAL A 200 -8.74 -12.72 1.77
N TYR A 201 -8.67 -12.37 0.48
CA TYR A 201 -9.48 -11.28 -0.06
C TYR A 201 -10.95 -11.69 -0.27
N ALA A 202 -11.22 -12.82 -0.92
CA ALA A 202 -12.58 -13.25 -1.23
C ALA A 202 -13.27 -13.94 -0.05
N ASP A 203 -12.62 -14.97 0.54
CA ASP A 203 -13.20 -15.80 1.60
C ASP A 203 -13.01 -15.21 3.00
N ARG A 204 -12.12 -14.23 3.17
CA ARG A 204 -11.82 -13.55 4.45
C ARG A 204 -11.32 -14.51 5.55
N LYS A 205 -10.64 -15.60 5.17
CA LYS A 205 -10.08 -16.62 6.05
C LYS A 205 -8.67 -16.23 6.51
N PHE A 206 -8.56 -15.18 7.31
CA PHE A 206 -7.30 -14.69 7.87
C PHE A 206 -7.54 -13.95 9.19
N GLN A 207 -6.49 -13.75 9.98
CA GLN A 207 -6.50 -12.84 11.13
C GLN A 207 -6.00 -11.45 10.73
N SER A 208 -4.79 -11.38 10.19
CA SER A 208 -4.22 -10.13 9.67
C SER A 208 -3.40 -10.38 8.41
N THR A 209 -3.18 -9.35 7.60
CA THR A 209 -2.39 -9.43 6.37
C THR A 209 -1.66 -8.12 6.09
N VAL A 210 -0.41 -8.19 5.66
CA VAL A 210 0.30 -7.03 5.11
C VAL A 210 0.17 -7.07 3.59
N VAL A 211 -0.38 -6.01 3.04
CA VAL A 211 -0.54 -5.83 1.59
C VAL A 211 -0.68 -4.33 1.29
N GLY A 212 -0.46 -3.94 0.04
CA GLY A 212 -0.76 -2.61 -0.45
C GLY A 212 -2.08 -2.57 -1.22
N VAL A 213 -2.86 -1.52 -1.01
CA VAL A 213 -4.12 -1.27 -1.73
C VAL A 213 -4.01 0.04 -2.50
N ASP A 214 -4.14 -0.04 -3.80
CA ASP A 214 -4.13 1.09 -4.72
C ASP A 214 -5.55 1.65 -4.97
N ALA A 215 -5.58 2.84 -5.61
CA ALA A 215 -6.80 3.49 -6.06
C ALA A 215 -6.86 3.52 -7.58
N ALA A 216 -8.03 3.19 -8.15
CA ALA A 216 -8.23 3.31 -9.60
C ALA A 216 -8.40 4.77 -10.07
N TYR A 217 -8.76 5.68 -9.15
CA TYR A 217 -8.96 7.13 -9.40
C TYR A 217 -8.88 7.91 -8.08
N LEU A 218 -8.56 9.20 -8.16
CA LEU A 218 -8.36 10.07 -6.99
C LEU A 218 -9.65 10.82 -6.60
N THR A 219 -10.65 10.08 -6.16
CA THR A 219 -11.85 10.63 -5.55
C THR A 219 -12.02 10.06 -4.16
N GLY A 220 -12.66 10.77 -3.24
CA GLY A 220 -12.92 10.28 -1.89
C GLY A 220 -13.60 8.91 -1.87
N ARG A 221 -14.43 8.61 -2.86
CA ARG A 221 -15.11 7.34 -3.00
C ARG A 221 -14.16 6.16 -3.27
N ALA A 222 -13.06 6.37 -4.01
CA ALA A 222 -12.23 5.30 -4.57
C ALA A 222 -11.77 4.23 -3.56
N LEU A 223 -11.33 4.66 -2.39
CA LEU A 223 -10.88 3.78 -1.32
C LEU A 223 -11.91 3.64 -0.19
N LEU A 224 -12.70 4.68 0.11
CA LEU A 224 -13.58 4.66 1.27
C LEU A 224 -14.85 3.81 1.06
N GLU A 225 -15.38 3.69 -0.17
CA GLU A 225 -16.57 2.84 -0.40
C GLU A 225 -16.33 1.37 -0.05
N ARG A 226 -15.06 0.92 -0.08
CA ARG A 226 -14.72 -0.48 0.22
C ARG A 226 -14.96 -0.87 1.67
N PHE A 227 -14.96 0.08 2.60
CA PHE A 227 -15.12 -0.19 4.02
C PHE A 227 -16.56 -0.08 4.52
N THR A 228 -17.55 0.19 3.64
CA THR A 228 -18.95 0.06 4.03
C THR A 228 -19.29 -1.39 4.36
N SER A 229 -20.16 -1.61 5.34
CA SER A 229 -20.49 -2.96 5.84
C SER A 229 -21.06 -3.88 4.74
N THR A 230 -21.67 -3.30 3.70
CA THR A 230 -22.30 -4.02 2.58
C THR A 230 -21.39 -4.20 1.36
N SER A 231 -20.20 -3.64 1.37
CA SER A 231 -19.28 -3.72 0.22
C SER A 231 -18.66 -5.11 0.09
N SER A 232 -18.73 -5.69 -1.10
CA SER A 232 -18.00 -6.93 -1.40
C SER A 232 -16.47 -6.78 -1.34
N LYS A 233 -15.97 -5.55 -1.47
CA LYS A 233 -14.55 -5.20 -1.36
C LYS A 233 -14.07 -5.06 0.08
N ASN A 234 -14.96 -5.11 1.06
CA ASN A 234 -14.65 -5.03 2.49
C ASN A 234 -14.10 -6.36 3.00
N PHE A 235 -12.88 -6.68 2.64
CA PHE A 235 -12.28 -7.97 3.01
C PHE A 235 -11.86 -8.06 4.49
N ILE A 236 -11.78 -6.91 5.19
CA ILE A 236 -11.44 -6.84 6.63
C ILE A 236 -12.65 -6.97 7.56
N ASN A 237 -13.86 -7.14 7.04
CA ASN A 237 -15.10 -7.21 7.81
C ASN A 237 -15.33 -6.00 8.75
N TYR A 238 -14.83 -4.82 8.39
CA TYR A 238 -15.11 -3.59 9.15
C TYR A 238 -16.62 -3.28 9.10
N SER A 239 -17.20 -2.90 10.23
CA SER A 239 -18.61 -2.54 10.33
C SER A 239 -18.80 -1.43 11.34
N ASN A 240 -19.31 -0.29 10.89
CA ASN A 240 -19.64 0.87 11.70
C ASN A 240 -20.86 1.56 11.09
N GLU A 241 -21.95 1.65 11.86
CA GLU A 241 -23.21 2.25 11.39
C GLU A 241 -23.07 3.73 11.02
N GLU A 242 -22.22 4.48 11.73
CA GLU A 242 -21.99 5.89 11.44
C GLU A 242 -21.23 6.04 10.11
N TYR A 243 -20.24 5.17 9.88
CA TYR A 243 -19.54 5.12 8.60
C TYR A 243 -20.48 4.87 7.43
N ASP A 244 -21.37 3.89 7.57
CA ASP A 244 -22.35 3.56 6.54
C ASP A 244 -23.33 4.73 6.29
N LYS A 245 -23.78 5.43 7.35
CA LYS A 245 -24.62 6.63 7.23
C LYS A 245 -23.90 7.77 6.50
N LEU A 246 -22.65 8.05 6.87
CA LEU A 246 -21.83 9.06 6.18
C LEU A 246 -21.68 8.74 4.69
N TYR A 247 -21.45 7.48 4.36
CA TYR A 247 -21.35 7.07 2.95
C TYR A 247 -22.67 7.26 2.19
N GLN A 248 -23.84 6.97 2.80
CA GLN A 248 -25.13 7.25 2.16
C GLN A 248 -25.35 8.76 1.96
N GLN A 249 -24.94 9.60 2.91
CA GLN A 249 -25.01 11.06 2.77
C GLN A 249 -24.14 11.54 1.59
N VAL A 250 -22.90 11.07 1.50
CA VAL A 250 -22.02 11.38 0.36
C VAL A 250 -22.66 11.03 -0.98
N LYS A 251 -23.32 9.87 -1.09
CA LYS A 251 -23.97 9.43 -2.35
C LYS A 251 -25.12 10.32 -2.79
N THR A 252 -25.77 11.02 -1.86
CA THR A 252 -26.92 11.86 -2.14
C THR A 252 -26.60 13.35 -2.19
N SER A 253 -25.46 13.76 -1.63
CA SER A 253 -25.02 15.15 -1.69
C SER A 253 -24.55 15.52 -3.11
N THR A 254 -24.96 16.71 -3.54
CA THR A 254 -24.50 17.38 -4.78
C THR A 254 -23.55 18.53 -4.48
N ASP A 255 -23.31 18.82 -3.22
CA ASP A 255 -22.37 19.83 -2.75
C ASP A 255 -20.98 19.21 -2.56
N GLU A 256 -20.00 19.73 -3.28
CA GLU A 256 -18.65 19.20 -3.28
C GLU A 256 -17.94 19.44 -1.93
N GLU A 257 -18.16 20.58 -1.29
CA GLU A 257 -17.53 20.88 0.00
C GLU A 257 -18.10 19.94 1.08
N GLU A 258 -19.42 19.73 1.08
CA GLU A 258 -20.06 18.77 1.96
C GLU A 258 -19.52 17.35 1.73
N GLN A 259 -19.38 16.93 0.47
CA GLN A 259 -18.79 15.61 0.16
C GLN A 259 -17.36 15.46 0.72
N VAL A 260 -16.50 16.49 0.56
CA VAL A 260 -15.15 16.48 1.10
C VAL A 260 -15.15 16.30 2.62
N GLU A 261 -15.98 17.05 3.35
CA GLU A 261 -16.07 16.94 4.81
C GLU A 261 -16.61 15.59 5.26
N LEU A 262 -17.57 15.01 4.55
CA LEU A 262 -18.09 13.68 4.84
C LEU A 262 -17.00 12.60 4.63
N TYR A 263 -16.22 12.67 3.56
CA TYR A 263 -15.11 11.73 3.33
C TYR A 263 -14.03 11.85 4.40
N LYS A 264 -13.66 13.07 4.83
CA LYS A 264 -12.72 13.27 5.94
C LYS A 264 -13.22 12.67 7.26
N LYS A 265 -14.51 12.78 7.54
CA LYS A 265 -15.12 12.12 8.72
C LYS A 265 -15.01 10.60 8.59
N MET A 266 -15.22 10.04 7.41
CA MET A 266 -15.07 8.59 7.17
C MET A 266 -13.62 8.13 7.38
N GLU A 267 -12.62 8.88 6.90
CA GLU A 267 -11.21 8.60 7.20
C GLU A 267 -10.91 8.64 8.70
N THR A 268 -11.44 9.65 9.40
CA THR A 268 -11.28 9.79 10.85
C THR A 268 -11.86 8.58 11.59
N LEU A 269 -13.04 8.09 11.20
CA LEU A 269 -13.63 6.90 11.80
C LEU A 269 -12.76 5.65 11.56
N LEU A 270 -12.24 5.44 10.35
CA LEU A 270 -11.35 4.31 10.09
C LEU A 270 -10.10 4.35 10.96
N CYS A 271 -9.55 5.55 11.18
CA CYS A 271 -8.41 5.75 12.05
C CYS A 271 -8.79 5.52 13.53
N ASP A 272 -9.83 6.17 14.05
CA ASP A 272 -10.23 6.12 15.46
C ASP A 272 -10.65 4.70 15.89
N ASP A 273 -11.33 3.97 15.00
CA ASP A 273 -11.69 2.56 15.19
C ASP A 273 -10.49 1.61 15.02
N ALA A 274 -9.33 2.14 14.66
CA ALA A 274 -8.18 1.32 14.27
C ALA A 274 -8.61 0.19 13.33
N ALA A 275 -9.39 0.51 12.31
CA ALA A 275 -9.88 -0.51 11.35
C ALA A 275 -8.74 -1.33 10.77
N ASN A 276 -7.57 -0.69 10.59
CA ASN A 276 -6.29 -1.28 10.24
C ASN A 276 -5.15 -0.55 10.96
N LEU A 277 -3.97 -1.16 11.04
CA LEU A 277 -2.74 -0.45 11.34
C LEU A 277 -2.22 0.11 10.01
N TYR A 278 -2.58 1.35 9.68
CA TYR A 278 -2.08 2.05 8.50
C TYR A 278 -0.62 2.42 8.69
N ILE A 279 0.22 2.16 7.69
CA ILE A 279 1.66 2.36 7.79
C ILE A 279 2.10 3.49 6.89
N GLU A 280 2.03 3.31 5.58
CA GLU A 280 2.63 4.25 4.64
C GLU A 280 1.97 4.23 3.25
N ASP A 281 2.16 5.31 2.50
CA ASP A 281 2.25 5.32 1.05
C ASP A 281 3.71 5.06 0.70
N MET A 282 3.97 3.90 0.09
CA MET A 282 5.33 3.40 -0.15
C MET A 282 6.08 4.26 -1.16
N ALA A 283 7.38 4.43 -0.94
CA ALA A 283 8.26 4.92 -1.98
C ALA A 283 8.32 3.94 -3.17
N CYS A 284 8.48 4.50 -4.36
CA CYS A 284 8.66 3.75 -5.59
C CYS A 284 9.92 4.22 -6.30
N GLU A 285 10.88 3.35 -6.47
CA GLU A 285 12.11 3.62 -7.22
C GLU A 285 12.09 2.86 -8.54
N VAL A 286 12.41 3.58 -9.62
CA VAL A 286 12.37 3.06 -10.98
C VAL A 286 13.73 3.23 -11.62
N ALA A 287 14.33 2.15 -12.13
CA ALA A 287 15.49 2.23 -12.99
C ALA A 287 15.05 2.28 -14.45
N LEU A 288 15.62 3.22 -15.20
CA LEU A 288 15.49 3.33 -16.66
C LEU A 288 16.90 3.45 -17.24
N ARG A 289 17.21 2.68 -18.29
CA ARG A 289 18.49 2.84 -19.02
C ARG A 289 18.64 4.28 -19.51
N SER A 290 19.84 4.83 -19.36
CA SER A 290 20.15 6.25 -19.68
C SER A 290 20.01 6.60 -21.17
N ASP A 291 19.95 5.61 -22.07
CA ASP A 291 19.58 5.83 -23.48
C ASP A 291 18.08 6.07 -23.70
N PHE A 292 17.26 5.99 -22.66
CA PHE A 292 15.85 6.37 -22.69
C PHE A 292 15.56 7.52 -21.72
N ALA A 293 14.51 8.28 -22.02
CA ALA A 293 14.01 9.35 -21.16
C ALA A 293 12.48 9.43 -21.25
N GLY A 294 11.88 10.37 -20.50
CA GLY A 294 10.44 10.64 -20.55
C GLY A 294 9.60 9.88 -19.51
N TYR A 295 10.21 9.08 -18.64
CA TYR A 295 9.49 8.47 -17.53
C TYR A 295 8.92 9.54 -16.59
N ARG A 296 7.70 9.32 -16.10
CA ARG A 296 7.00 10.19 -15.14
C ARG A 296 6.23 9.38 -14.14
N PHE A 297 6.23 9.83 -12.89
CA PHE A 297 5.28 9.38 -11.90
C PHE A 297 3.92 10.04 -12.11
N TYR A 298 2.86 9.28 -11.90
CA TYR A 298 1.49 9.75 -11.92
C TYR A 298 0.87 9.62 -10.51
N PRO A 299 -0.16 10.41 -10.20
CA PRO A 299 -0.86 10.31 -8.91
C PRO A 299 -1.60 8.97 -8.70
N LEU A 300 -1.64 8.12 -9.70
CA LEU A 300 -2.11 6.73 -9.66
C LEU A 300 -0.97 5.82 -10.09
N TYR A 301 -1.00 4.56 -9.64
CA TYR A 301 0.01 3.60 -10.07
C TYR A 301 -0.19 3.21 -11.55
N VAL A 302 0.36 4.00 -12.43
CA VAL A 302 0.29 3.86 -13.89
C VAL A 302 1.69 3.89 -14.48
N GLN A 303 1.97 3.00 -15.41
CA GLN A 303 3.19 2.98 -16.22
C GLN A 303 2.86 3.48 -17.64
N ASP A 304 2.99 4.80 -17.86
CA ASP A 304 2.75 5.40 -19.18
C ASP A 304 3.97 5.23 -20.09
N MET A 305 3.98 4.16 -20.88
CA MET A 305 5.06 3.86 -21.82
C MET A 305 5.04 4.77 -23.07
N ALA A 306 3.92 5.47 -23.34
CA ALA A 306 3.80 6.31 -24.54
C ALA A 306 4.72 7.53 -24.51
N LYS A 307 5.12 7.98 -23.33
CA LYS A 307 5.97 9.15 -23.13
C LYS A 307 7.47 8.81 -23.06
N ILE A 308 7.82 7.53 -23.01
CA ILE A 308 9.21 7.11 -23.02
C ILE A 308 9.75 7.16 -24.47
N TYR A 309 10.94 7.73 -24.63
CA TYR A 309 11.61 7.85 -25.90
C TYR A 309 13.10 7.54 -25.77
N LYS A 310 13.72 7.13 -26.89
CA LYS A 310 15.17 6.92 -26.96
C LYS A 310 15.88 8.26 -27.09
N VAL A 311 16.87 8.49 -26.24
CA VAL A 311 17.76 9.65 -26.35
C VAL A 311 18.72 9.39 -27.50
N LYS A 312 18.95 10.40 -28.31
CA LYS A 312 19.83 10.29 -29.49
C LYS A 312 21.29 10.13 -29.10
#